data_c401ca30b72d669d3699001c3aeba009
#
_entry.id   c401ca30b72d669d3699001c3aeba009
#
_cell.length_a   1.000
_cell.length_b   1.000
_cell.length_c   1.000
_cell.angle_alpha   90.00
_cell.angle_beta   90.00
_cell.angle_gamma   90.00
#
_symmetry.space_group_name_H-M   'P 1'
#
loop_
_entity.id
_entity.type
_entity.pdbx_description
1 polymer ?
#
loop_
_entity_poly.entity_id
_entity_poly.type
_entity_poly.pdbx_seq_one_letter_code
_entity_poly.pdbx_strand_id
1 'polypeptide(L)'
;MESNIEMMVAKITDILLTVGVSSNAVKDYKYCGFGEIVKYYREKNILNYSTEATNAYLQEVRAIFEAKKISRWKWGQIRKATVWLEEFYSSGTITLEPCAKWETLHNPLRRNPTEEELADNENFYGLLYKVKQEIVKLGIAEKTLDNYISDGFDPLLRHFSQLGMKRYSRAELDRLFADARRKFDEHCIGRTTYKNIRKVIATIIVYHDTGKLVWSRLANLNYRQPTPIFSKAINDYCETKLHLQLLSEPSILGNKSAIRQFIFSVEDMGIFNFSELTRQVVSDALVILSTRYTAGMGNVIYAVRSFLSYAFEAGLTSIPLHQSIPETASPRRAIRQGFTEDEIGRILAAVDRATVMGKRDYAILLIGVQTGLRGIDVANLKFENINWNAMEIQVVQHKTGKFLRIPMQTATGNAIANYILHGRPDCDSQFIFLTTNLPYRRLAYGATCTIAKRYMLKAGIDCVSVAKRGYHSFRRSFGARLLQSEVPLEMLSELLGHSNLDSSKPYLSTDDKGMRACAIGLSGIEAKAGELRW
;
A
#
# COMPACT_ATOMS: atom_id res chain seq x y z
N MET A 1 27.76 28.85 -38.64
CA MET A 1 26.72 27.96 -38.13
C MET A 1 25.38 28.64 -38.30
N GLU A 2 24.36 27.93 -38.73
CA GLU A 2 23.02 28.51 -38.89
C GLU A 2 22.50 28.96 -37.54
N SER A 3 22.27 30.24 -37.40
CA SER A 3 21.79 30.85 -36.17
C SER A 3 20.29 31.12 -36.19
N ASN A 4 19.61 30.94 -37.32
CA ASN A 4 18.18 31.15 -37.44
C ASN A 4 17.42 30.07 -36.66
N ILE A 5 16.57 30.49 -35.68
CA ILE A 5 15.90 29.57 -34.76
C ILE A 5 14.92 28.61 -35.45
N GLU A 6 14.22 29.05 -36.49
CA GLU A 6 13.25 28.21 -37.19
C GLU A 6 13.95 27.11 -38.02
N MET A 7 15.09 27.46 -38.64
CA MET A 7 15.92 26.48 -39.37
C MET A 7 16.56 25.48 -38.40
N MET A 8 17.01 25.93 -37.24
CA MET A 8 17.51 25.02 -36.17
C MET A 8 16.44 24.05 -35.72
N VAL A 9 15.22 24.51 -35.44
CA VAL A 9 14.08 23.66 -35.05
C VAL A 9 13.75 22.63 -36.11
N ALA A 10 13.76 23.03 -37.41
CA ALA A 10 13.52 22.09 -38.50
C ALA A 10 14.58 20.98 -38.55
N LYS A 11 15.86 21.32 -38.48
CA LYS A 11 16.97 20.33 -38.44
C LYS A 11 16.93 19.42 -37.21
N ILE A 12 16.69 19.97 -36.03
CA ILE A 12 16.55 19.17 -34.81
C ILE A 12 15.39 18.18 -34.96
N THR A 13 14.27 18.64 -35.54
CA THR A 13 13.09 17.79 -35.77
C THR A 13 13.42 16.62 -36.71
N ASP A 14 14.17 16.87 -37.79
CA ASP A 14 14.60 15.83 -38.71
C ASP A 14 15.58 14.84 -38.06
N ILE A 15 16.51 15.33 -37.27
CA ILE A 15 17.42 14.47 -36.48
C ILE A 15 16.60 13.56 -35.56
N LEU A 16 15.62 14.08 -34.80
CA LEU A 16 14.78 13.30 -33.89
C LEU A 16 14.02 12.19 -34.63
N LEU A 17 13.49 12.46 -35.81
CA LEU A 17 12.83 11.47 -36.66
C LEU A 17 13.81 10.40 -37.17
N THR A 18 15.00 10.81 -37.59
CA THR A 18 16.04 9.89 -38.09
C THR A 18 16.54 8.93 -37.03
N VAL A 19 16.59 9.36 -35.77
CA VAL A 19 17.04 8.54 -34.63
C VAL A 19 15.91 7.64 -34.08
N GLY A 20 14.71 7.67 -34.68
CA GLY A 20 13.62 6.77 -34.39
C GLY A 20 12.66 7.26 -33.29
N VAL A 21 12.65 8.55 -32.98
CA VAL A 21 11.62 9.13 -32.08
C VAL A 21 10.28 9.10 -32.82
N SER A 22 9.23 8.63 -32.14
CA SER A 22 7.91 8.48 -32.77
C SER A 22 7.36 9.82 -33.30
N SER A 23 6.70 9.79 -34.47
CA SER A 23 6.13 10.97 -35.11
C SER A 23 5.18 11.76 -34.20
N ASN A 24 4.47 11.08 -33.31
CA ASN A 24 3.59 11.73 -32.33
C ASN A 24 4.38 12.50 -31.26
N ALA A 25 5.47 11.89 -30.75
CA ALA A 25 6.33 12.57 -29.78
C ALA A 25 7.02 13.78 -30.41
N VAL A 26 7.45 13.69 -31.66
CA VAL A 26 8.05 14.81 -32.40
C VAL A 26 7.03 15.93 -32.65
N LYS A 27 5.77 15.60 -32.94
CA LYS A 27 4.69 16.61 -33.02
C LYS A 27 4.52 17.33 -31.70
N ASP A 28 4.51 16.60 -30.59
CA ASP A 28 4.39 17.20 -29.24
C ASP A 28 5.55 18.15 -28.94
N TYR A 29 6.79 17.77 -29.26
CA TYR A 29 7.95 18.66 -29.12
C TYR A 29 7.82 19.90 -30.01
N LYS A 30 7.38 19.71 -31.27
CA LYS A 30 7.20 20.79 -32.23
C LYS A 30 6.18 21.83 -31.77
N TYR A 31 5.04 21.40 -31.23
CA TYR A 31 3.96 22.32 -30.81
C TYR A 31 4.12 22.83 -29.38
N CYS A 32 4.43 21.97 -28.43
CA CYS A 32 4.43 22.30 -27.01
C CYS A 32 5.81 22.68 -26.45
N GLY A 33 6.89 22.39 -27.17
CA GLY A 33 8.26 22.75 -26.83
C GLY A 33 8.79 23.88 -27.73
N PHE A 34 9.26 23.51 -28.92
CA PHE A 34 9.85 24.45 -29.89
C PHE A 34 8.89 25.56 -30.32
N GLY A 35 7.61 25.24 -30.55
CA GLY A 35 6.62 26.22 -31.00
C GLY A 35 6.42 27.37 -30.04
N GLU A 36 6.45 27.10 -28.74
CA GLU A 36 6.35 28.14 -27.70
C GLU A 36 7.61 29.01 -27.68
N ILE A 37 8.80 28.43 -27.89
CA ILE A 37 10.06 29.18 -27.95
C ILE A 37 10.09 30.05 -29.22
N VAL A 38 9.78 29.48 -30.38
CA VAL A 38 9.73 30.23 -31.66
C VAL A 38 8.72 31.37 -31.57
N LYS A 39 7.56 31.15 -30.94
CA LYS A 39 6.56 32.21 -30.73
C LYS A 39 7.14 33.36 -29.91
N TYR A 40 7.82 33.08 -28.81
CA TYR A 40 8.48 34.11 -28.00
C TYR A 40 9.52 34.89 -28.79
N TYR A 41 10.35 34.21 -29.58
CA TYR A 41 11.35 34.85 -30.44
C TYR A 41 10.72 35.77 -31.48
N ARG A 42 9.60 35.36 -32.10
CA ARG A 42 8.84 36.19 -33.02
C ARG A 42 8.25 37.44 -32.36
N GLU A 43 7.67 37.27 -31.16
CA GLU A 43 7.11 38.37 -30.39
C GLU A 43 8.15 39.42 -29.99
N LYS A 44 9.40 38.99 -29.80
CA LYS A 44 10.54 39.87 -29.48
C LYS A 44 11.32 40.33 -30.71
N ASN A 45 10.88 40.00 -31.95
CA ASN A 45 11.58 40.26 -33.20
C ASN A 45 13.04 39.74 -33.24
N ILE A 46 13.31 38.58 -32.63
CA ILE A 46 14.61 37.93 -32.58
C ILE A 46 14.62 36.83 -33.66
N LEU A 47 15.46 36.97 -34.71
CA LEU A 47 15.56 35.99 -35.79
C LEU A 47 16.56 34.86 -35.52
N ASN A 48 17.63 35.20 -34.82
CA ASN A 48 18.71 34.27 -34.52
C ASN A 48 18.67 33.77 -33.09
N TYR A 49 19.08 32.53 -32.88
CA TYR A 49 19.18 31.94 -31.56
C TYR A 49 20.13 32.76 -30.67
N SER A 50 19.70 33.01 -29.46
CA SER A 50 20.47 33.65 -28.39
C SER A 50 20.24 32.90 -27.07
N THR A 51 21.34 32.52 -26.41
CA THR A 51 21.30 31.86 -25.11
C THR A 51 20.66 32.78 -24.06
N GLU A 52 20.93 34.11 -24.15
CA GLU A 52 20.34 35.09 -23.22
C GLU A 52 18.81 35.19 -23.40
N ALA A 53 18.34 35.26 -24.66
CA ALA A 53 16.91 35.35 -24.96
C ALA A 53 16.18 34.06 -24.51
N THR A 54 16.80 32.91 -24.73
CA THR A 54 16.25 31.62 -24.33
C THR A 54 16.19 31.48 -22.80
N ASN A 55 17.21 31.94 -22.09
CA ASN A 55 17.23 31.94 -20.62
C ASN A 55 16.19 32.91 -20.04
N ALA A 56 16.01 34.09 -20.64
CA ALA A 56 14.96 35.02 -20.24
C ALA A 56 13.57 34.39 -20.40
N TYR A 57 13.32 33.75 -21.54
CA TYR A 57 12.08 33.00 -21.78
C TYR A 57 11.85 31.89 -20.75
N LEU A 58 12.89 31.11 -20.42
CA LEU A 58 12.78 30.05 -19.41
C LEU A 58 12.42 30.58 -18.04
N GLN A 59 12.94 31.74 -17.65
CA GLN A 59 12.59 32.38 -16.39
C GLN A 59 11.12 32.82 -16.37
N GLU A 60 10.62 33.42 -17.46
CA GLU A 60 9.20 33.79 -17.59
C GLU A 60 8.28 32.57 -17.49
N VAL A 61 8.60 31.50 -18.25
CA VAL A 61 7.79 30.27 -18.25
C VAL A 61 7.88 29.53 -16.90
N ARG A 62 9.02 29.61 -16.23
CA ARG A 62 9.18 29.07 -14.88
C ARG A 62 8.24 29.76 -13.88
N ALA A 63 8.15 31.07 -13.93
CA ALA A 63 7.21 31.83 -13.07
C ALA A 63 5.74 31.41 -13.35
N ILE A 64 5.40 31.20 -14.64
CA ILE A 64 4.07 30.71 -15.05
C ILE A 64 3.81 29.29 -14.53
N PHE A 65 4.83 28.42 -14.55
CA PHE A 65 4.73 27.07 -14.01
C PHE A 65 4.59 27.07 -12.48
N GLU A 66 5.38 27.87 -11.78
CA GLU A 66 5.29 28.04 -10.32
C GLU A 66 3.93 28.60 -9.89
N ALA A 67 3.35 29.48 -10.70
CA ALA A 67 1.96 29.96 -10.55
C ALA A 67 0.88 28.93 -10.95
N LYS A 68 1.27 27.68 -11.29
CA LYS A 68 0.38 26.57 -11.72
C LYS A 68 -0.49 26.87 -12.96
N LYS A 69 -0.10 27.80 -13.80
CA LYS A 69 -0.82 28.16 -15.03
C LYS A 69 -0.52 27.25 -16.21
N ILE A 70 0.57 26.47 -16.15
CA ILE A 70 0.92 25.42 -17.12
C ILE A 70 1.19 24.10 -16.41
N SER A 71 0.94 22.99 -17.13
CA SER A 71 1.17 21.64 -16.61
C SER A 71 2.66 21.30 -16.52
N ARG A 72 3.01 20.37 -15.61
CA ARG A 72 4.37 19.82 -15.47
C ARG A 72 4.86 19.20 -16.80
N TRP A 73 3.95 18.58 -17.55
CA TRP A 73 4.28 18.00 -18.85
C TRP A 73 4.69 19.09 -19.86
N LYS A 74 3.89 20.19 -20.01
CA LYS A 74 4.21 21.29 -20.91
C LYS A 74 5.53 21.96 -20.53
N TRP A 75 5.75 22.21 -19.25
CA TRP A 75 7.03 22.71 -18.74
C TRP A 75 8.21 21.79 -19.11
N GLY A 76 8.03 20.46 -19.00
CA GLY A 76 9.04 19.48 -19.40
C GLY A 76 9.35 19.52 -20.91
N GLN A 77 8.35 19.72 -21.76
CA GLN A 77 8.56 19.82 -23.22
C GLN A 77 9.37 21.07 -23.59
N ILE A 78 9.05 22.22 -23.01
CA ILE A 78 9.77 23.48 -23.23
C ILE A 78 11.24 23.34 -22.81
N ARG A 79 11.50 22.77 -21.64
CA ARG A 79 12.87 22.54 -21.14
C ARG A 79 13.69 21.65 -22.06
N LYS A 80 13.10 20.54 -22.56
CA LYS A 80 13.80 19.66 -23.50
C LYS A 80 14.14 20.37 -24.80
N ALA A 81 13.19 21.10 -25.36
CA ALA A 81 13.39 21.88 -26.55
C ALA A 81 14.50 22.91 -26.41
N THR A 82 14.58 23.58 -25.25
CA THR A 82 15.65 24.52 -24.94
C THR A 82 17.03 23.88 -24.96
N VAL A 83 17.18 22.71 -24.31
CA VAL A 83 18.47 22.01 -24.27
C VAL A 83 18.90 21.57 -25.66
N TRP A 84 17.99 21.05 -26.46
CA TRP A 84 18.32 20.66 -27.84
C TRP A 84 18.72 21.84 -28.72
N LEU A 85 18.09 23.01 -28.53
CA LEU A 85 18.49 24.24 -29.24
C LEU A 85 19.91 24.66 -28.86
N GLU A 86 20.26 24.64 -27.57
CA GLU A 86 21.56 25.00 -27.07
C GLU A 86 22.65 24.01 -27.51
N GLU A 87 22.36 22.70 -27.40
CA GLU A 87 23.28 21.66 -27.92
C GLU A 87 23.50 21.79 -29.41
N PHE A 88 22.45 21.96 -30.19
CA PHE A 88 22.55 22.10 -31.63
C PHE A 88 23.31 23.37 -32.06
N TYR A 89 23.07 24.48 -31.33
CA TYR A 89 23.79 25.72 -31.57
C TYR A 89 25.29 25.59 -31.30
N SER A 90 25.66 24.90 -30.22
CA SER A 90 27.06 24.75 -29.81
C SER A 90 27.83 23.67 -30.56
N SER A 91 27.19 22.55 -30.94
CA SER A 91 27.85 21.36 -31.48
C SER A 91 27.36 20.90 -32.85
N GLY A 92 26.25 21.45 -33.34
CA GLY A 92 25.59 20.97 -34.56
C GLY A 92 24.88 19.61 -34.41
N THR A 93 24.88 19.01 -33.20
CA THR A 93 24.28 17.72 -32.89
C THR A 93 23.41 17.81 -31.64
N ILE A 94 22.56 16.81 -31.44
CA ILE A 94 21.73 16.71 -30.22
C ILE A 94 21.91 15.35 -29.56
N THR A 95 21.74 15.29 -28.21
CA THR A 95 21.68 14.03 -27.47
C THR A 95 20.23 13.67 -27.16
N LEU A 96 19.90 12.35 -27.17
CA LEU A 96 18.54 11.88 -26.91
C LEU A 96 18.11 12.03 -25.44
N GLU A 97 19.04 12.26 -24.52
CA GLU A 97 18.79 12.46 -23.10
C GLU A 97 19.08 13.91 -22.62
N PRO A 98 18.43 14.92 -23.22
CA PRO A 98 18.73 16.32 -22.91
C PRO A 98 18.40 16.69 -21.45
N CYS A 99 17.44 16.00 -20.83
CA CYS A 99 17.06 16.29 -19.43
C CYS A 99 18.18 15.98 -18.44
N ALA A 100 18.96 14.94 -18.68
CA ALA A 100 20.10 14.59 -17.81
C ALA A 100 21.19 15.67 -17.89
N LYS A 101 21.50 16.14 -19.10
CA LYS A 101 22.50 17.21 -19.31
C LYS A 101 22.05 18.56 -18.77
N TRP A 102 20.80 18.97 -19.01
CA TRP A 102 20.27 20.23 -18.50
C TRP A 102 20.30 20.27 -16.96
N GLU A 103 19.92 19.17 -16.31
CA GLU A 103 19.97 19.05 -14.86
C GLU A 103 21.39 19.07 -14.30
N THR A 104 22.38 18.57 -15.07
CA THR A 104 23.79 18.60 -14.70
C THR A 104 24.38 20.00 -14.88
N LEU A 105 24.04 20.70 -15.97
CA LEU A 105 24.54 22.04 -16.29
C LEU A 105 23.96 23.13 -15.36
N HIS A 106 22.70 23.00 -14.96
CA HIS A 106 21.99 24.02 -14.20
C HIS A 106 21.77 23.65 -12.72
N ASN A 107 22.19 22.46 -12.30
CA ASN A 107 22.18 22.04 -10.91
C ASN A 107 23.57 21.55 -10.49
N PRO A 108 24.42 22.46 -9.99
CA PRO A 108 25.78 22.12 -9.58
C PRO A 108 25.86 21.05 -8.49
N LEU A 109 24.72 20.68 -7.91
CA LEU A 109 24.60 19.66 -6.88
C LEU A 109 24.36 18.25 -7.46
N ARG A 110 24.25 18.08 -8.80
CA ARG A 110 24.16 16.75 -9.44
C ARG A 110 25.50 16.21 -9.93
N ARG A 111 26.60 16.82 -9.53
CA ARG A 111 27.95 16.24 -9.69
C ARG A 111 28.10 14.96 -8.84
N ASN A 112 29.07 14.14 -9.15
CA ASN A 112 29.48 13.10 -8.23
C ASN A 112 30.20 13.74 -7.02
N PRO A 113 29.93 13.30 -5.79
CA PRO A 113 30.66 13.76 -4.63
C PRO A 113 32.15 13.39 -4.72
N THR A 114 33.01 14.19 -4.12
CA THR A 114 34.42 13.87 -3.99
C THR A 114 34.64 12.71 -3.01
N GLU A 115 35.82 12.09 -3.05
CA GLU A 115 36.16 11.02 -2.10
C GLU A 115 36.12 11.51 -0.65
N GLU A 116 36.55 12.75 -0.39
CA GLU A 116 36.46 13.39 0.92
C GLU A 116 35.00 13.56 1.39
N GLU A 117 34.09 14.00 0.50
CA GLU A 117 32.68 14.13 0.80
C GLU A 117 32.01 12.77 1.05
N LEU A 118 32.50 11.72 0.40
CA LEU A 118 32.04 10.35 0.65
C LEU A 118 32.63 9.78 1.94
N ALA A 119 33.86 10.14 2.32
CA ALA A 119 34.48 9.67 3.55
C ALA A 119 33.85 10.31 4.82
N ASP A 120 33.39 11.55 4.71
CA ASP A 120 32.75 12.28 5.82
C ASP A 120 31.24 11.88 5.93
N ASN A 121 30.92 11.15 7.00
CA ASN A 121 29.52 10.74 7.25
C ASN A 121 28.62 11.91 7.65
N GLU A 122 29.18 13.04 8.06
CA GLU A 122 28.43 14.27 8.36
C GLU A 122 28.21 15.14 7.10
N ASN A 123 28.89 14.84 6.00
CA ASN A 123 28.66 15.55 4.75
C ASN A 123 27.30 15.17 4.16
N PHE A 124 26.40 16.15 4.11
CA PHE A 124 25.03 15.91 3.69
C PHE A 124 24.91 15.47 2.23
N TYR A 125 25.76 16.02 1.36
CA TYR A 125 25.77 15.65 -0.05
C TYR A 125 26.28 14.22 -0.27
N GLY A 126 27.37 13.85 0.37
CA GLY A 126 27.91 12.49 0.37
C GLY A 126 26.92 11.48 0.95
N LEU A 127 26.22 11.84 2.04
CA LEU A 127 25.17 11.02 2.66
C LEU A 127 24.01 10.78 1.69
N LEU A 128 23.48 11.81 1.05
CA LEU A 128 22.39 11.68 0.07
C LEU A 128 22.78 10.78 -1.10
N TYR A 129 24.01 10.92 -1.59
CA TYR A 129 24.52 10.10 -2.68
C TYR A 129 24.62 8.62 -2.28
N LYS A 130 25.17 8.31 -1.10
CA LYS A 130 25.22 6.95 -0.57
C LYS A 130 23.83 6.34 -0.46
N VAL A 131 22.88 7.04 0.15
CA VAL A 131 21.48 6.58 0.28
C VAL A 131 20.85 6.32 -1.08
N LYS A 132 21.07 7.21 -2.05
CA LYS A 132 20.56 7.03 -3.43
C LYS A 132 21.14 5.78 -4.09
N GLN A 133 22.47 5.54 -3.96
CA GLN A 133 23.13 4.37 -4.51
C GLN A 133 22.58 3.07 -3.90
N GLU A 134 22.38 3.05 -2.59
CA GLU A 134 21.78 1.89 -1.91
C GLU A 134 20.33 1.63 -2.37
N ILE A 135 19.55 2.68 -2.62
CA ILE A 135 18.19 2.56 -3.17
C ILE A 135 18.23 1.99 -4.61
N VAL A 136 19.20 2.42 -5.43
CA VAL A 136 19.40 1.88 -6.79
C VAL A 136 19.69 0.37 -6.76
N LYS A 137 20.53 -0.10 -5.83
CA LYS A 137 20.83 -1.53 -5.65
C LYS A 137 19.60 -2.38 -5.32
N LEU A 138 18.52 -1.79 -4.80
CA LEU A 138 17.26 -2.50 -4.58
C LEU A 138 16.50 -2.85 -5.88
N GLY A 139 16.97 -2.38 -7.05
CA GLY A 139 16.33 -2.62 -8.33
C GLY A 139 14.91 -2.05 -8.44
N ILE A 140 14.66 -0.90 -7.83
CA ILE A 140 13.37 -0.20 -7.93
C ILE A 140 13.17 0.27 -9.37
N ALA A 141 11.93 0.18 -9.88
CA ALA A 141 11.60 0.66 -11.22
C ALA A 141 12.06 2.12 -11.41
N GLU A 142 12.73 2.40 -12.54
CA GLU A 142 13.33 3.69 -12.88
C GLU A 142 12.38 4.87 -12.64
N LYS A 143 11.16 4.80 -13.17
CA LYS A 143 10.12 5.82 -12.93
C LYS A 143 9.81 6.06 -11.45
N THR A 144 9.94 5.05 -10.62
CA THR A 144 9.71 5.18 -9.17
C THR A 144 10.90 5.88 -8.51
N LEU A 145 12.11 5.55 -8.94
CA LEU A 145 13.34 6.21 -8.50
C LEU A 145 13.32 7.70 -8.89
N ASP A 146 12.94 8.03 -10.12
CA ASP A 146 12.79 9.41 -10.60
C ASP A 146 11.81 10.22 -9.74
N ASN A 147 10.70 9.62 -9.34
CA ASN A 147 9.77 10.28 -8.43
C ASN A 147 10.39 10.56 -7.05
N TYR A 148 11.20 9.65 -6.49
CA TYR A 148 11.90 9.91 -5.24
C TYR A 148 12.98 10.98 -5.41
N ILE A 149 13.68 11.00 -6.55
CA ILE A 149 14.67 12.03 -6.85
C ILE A 149 13.99 13.39 -6.96
N SER A 150 12.97 13.52 -7.79
CA SER A 150 12.31 14.80 -8.07
C SER A 150 11.49 15.36 -6.91
N ASP A 151 10.82 14.49 -6.17
CA ASP A 151 9.93 14.90 -5.08
C ASP A 151 10.65 14.97 -3.72
N GLY A 152 11.73 14.19 -3.54
CA GLY A 152 12.43 14.03 -2.26
C GLY A 152 13.86 14.56 -2.29
N PHE A 153 14.78 13.88 -2.99
CA PHE A 153 16.21 14.21 -2.93
C PHE A 153 16.53 15.62 -3.44
N ASP A 154 16.00 16.04 -4.59
CA ASP A 154 16.29 17.34 -5.19
C ASP A 154 15.77 18.53 -4.35
N PRO A 155 14.57 18.50 -3.77
CA PRO A 155 14.14 19.54 -2.85
C PRO A 155 15.01 19.67 -1.61
N LEU A 156 15.47 18.54 -1.05
CA LEU A 156 16.38 18.55 0.11
C LEU A 156 17.72 19.17 -0.24
N LEU A 157 18.33 18.75 -1.35
CA LEU A 157 19.60 19.31 -1.83
C LEU A 157 19.51 20.81 -2.05
N ARG A 158 18.44 21.28 -2.71
CA ARG A 158 18.23 22.71 -2.96
C ARG A 158 18.11 23.50 -1.66
N HIS A 159 17.37 22.96 -0.71
CA HIS A 159 17.15 23.62 0.57
C HIS A 159 18.48 23.78 1.35
N PHE A 160 19.24 22.69 1.53
CA PHE A 160 20.52 22.74 2.20
C PHE A 160 21.53 23.66 1.48
N SER A 161 21.53 23.65 0.15
CA SER A 161 22.37 24.54 -0.65
C SER A 161 21.98 26.01 -0.49
N GLN A 162 20.69 26.34 -0.46
CA GLN A 162 20.21 27.72 -0.24
C GLN A 162 20.61 28.27 1.13
N LEU A 163 20.69 27.39 2.14
CA LEU A 163 21.17 27.74 3.48
C LEU A 163 22.70 27.74 3.61
N GLY A 164 23.43 27.38 2.54
CA GLY A 164 24.88 27.22 2.60
C GLY A 164 25.35 26.07 3.49
N MET A 165 24.44 25.16 3.86
CA MET A 165 24.72 24.05 4.77
C MET A 165 25.32 22.85 4.02
N LYS A 166 26.52 22.44 4.42
CA LYS A 166 27.20 21.24 3.88
C LYS A 166 27.09 20.03 4.80
N ARG A 167 26.75 20.22 6.06
CA ARG A 167 26.68 19.16 7.07
C ARG A 167 25.25 18.69 7.31
N TYR A 168 25.11 17.42 7.68
CA TYR A 168 23.86 16.83 8.13
C TYR A 168 23.27 17.63 9.30
N SER A 169 21.98 17.87 9.27
CA SER A 169 21.24 18.51 10.35
C SER A 169 19.89 17.85 10.53
N ARG A 170 19.74 17.14 11.63
CA ARG A 170 18.47 16.51 11.99
C ARG A 170 17.36 17.55 12.17
N ALA A 171 17.66 18.65 12.82
CA ALA A 171 16.71 19.73 13.08
C ALA A 171 16.16 20.32 11.77
N GLU A 172 17.02 20.45 10.74
CA GLU A 172 16.61 20.99 9.45
C GLU A 172 15.75 19.99 8.65
N LEU A 173 16.06 18.70 8.73
CA LEU A 173 15.22 17.66 8.14
C LEU A 173 13.83 17.60 8.80
N ASP A 174 13.76 17.77 10.12
CA ASP A 174 12.49 17.83 10.86
C ASP A 174 11.67 19.08 10.48
N ARG A 175 12.31 20.24 10.24
CA ARG A 175 11.66 21.45 9.71
C ARG A 175 11.09 21.23 8.32
N LEU A 176 11.88 20.66 7.41
CA LEU A 176 11.43 20.35 6.05
C LEU A 176 10.27 19.36 6.04
N PHE A 177 10.31 18.42 6.96
CA PHE A 177 9.23 17.49 7.16
C PHE A 177 7.94 18.19 7.63
N ALA A 178 8.03 19.09 8.61
CA ALA A 178 6.91 19.89 9.09
C ALA A 178 6.34 20.81 8.00
N ASP A 179 7.21 21.45 7.19
CA ASP A 179 6.80 22.28 6.05
C ASP A 179 6.09 21.46 4.97
N ALA A 180 6.62 20.29 4.63
CA ALA A 180 5.98 19.37 3.69
C ALA A 180 4.61 18.90 4.21
N ARG A 181 4.48 18.69 5.53
CA ARG A 181 3.21 18.36 6.17
C ARG A 181 2.21 19.50 6.04
N ARG A 182 2.60 20.70 6.39
CA ARG A 182 1.77 21.91 6.24
C ARG A 182 1.30 22.07 4.79
N LYS A 183 2.21 22.00 3.80
CA LYS A 183 1.88 22.10 2.38
C LYS A 183 0.91 21.01 1.91
N PHE A 184 0.98 19.83 2.50
CA PHE A 184 0.02 18.77 2.22
C PHE A 184 -1.36 19.06 2.81
N ASP A 185 -1.43 19.51 4.05
CA ASP A 185 -2.67 19.85 4.74
C ASP A 185 -3.37 21.06 4.08
N GLU A 186 -2.59 22.01 3.55
CA GLU A 186 -3.04 23.17 2.75
C GLU A 186 -3.35 22.80 1.27
N HIS A 187 -3.26 21.54 0.89
CA HIS A 187 -3.48 21.04 -0.48
C HIS A 187 -2.51 21.62 -1.53
N CYS A 188 -1.39 22.21 -1.12
CA CYS A 188 -0.35 22.74 -2.01
C CYS A 188 0.45 21.65 -2.72
N ILE A 189 0.59 20.47 -2.10
CA ILE A 189 1.24 19.29 -2.68
C ILE A 189 0.33 18.07 -2.62
N GLY A 190 0.47 17.19 -3.62
CA GLY A 190 -0.31 15.96 -3.70
C GLY A 190 0.16 14.89 -2.70
N ARG A 191 -0.72 13.91 -2.42
CA ARG A 191 -0.44 12.80 -1.51
C ARG A 191 0.81 11.99 -1.89
N THR A 192 1.08 11.83 -3.19
CA THR A 192 2.24 11.07 -3.67
C THR A 192 3.53 11.81 -3.38
N THR A 193 3.61 13.10 -3.71
CA THR A 193 4.76 13.96 -3.44
C THR A 193 5.07 14.01 -1.94
N TYR A 194 4.05 14.23 -1.11
CA TYR A 194 4.21 14.21 0.34
C TYR A 194 4.75 12.87 0.87
N LYS A 195 4.25 11.73 0.36
CA LYS A 195 4.78 10.40 0.73
C LYS A 195 6.24 10.22 0.31
N ASN A 196 6.63 10.72 -0.86
CA ASN A 196 7.99 10.59 -1.38
C ASN A 196 8.97 11.41 -0.54
N ILE A 197 8.66 12.69 -0.27
CA ILE A 197 9.46 13.56 0.62
C ILE A 197 9.71 12.88 1.95
N ARG A 198 8.64 12.45 2.59
CA ARG A 198 8.68 11.78 3.87
C ARG A 198 9.54 10.54 3.88
N LYS A 199 9.38 9.68 2.86
CA LYS A 199 10.12 8.43 2.77
C LYS A 199 11.60 8.68 2.62
N VAL A 200 11.96 9.67 1.81
CA VAL A 200 13.36 10.07 1.61
C VAL A 200 13.95 10.60 2.92
N ILE A 201 13.28 11.53 3.60
CA ILE A 201 13.75 12.09 4.88
C ILE A 201 13.95 10.96 5.93
N ALA A 202 12.94 10.11 6.12
CA ALA A 202 13.03 9.02 7.09
C ALA A 202 14.15 8.03 6.76
N THR A 203 14.38 7.75 5.48
CA THR A 203 15.45 6.85 5.04
C THR A 203 16.83 7.45 5.28
N ILE A 204 17.00 8.76 5.01
CA ILE A 204 18.27 9.48 5.27
C ILE A 204 18.59 9.45 6.76
N ILE A 205 17.61 9.74 7.62
CA ILE A 205 17.79 9.73 9.07
C ILE A 205 18.25 8.35 9.56
N VAL A 206 17.54 7.30 9.18
CA VAL A 206 17.86 5.93 9.61
C VAL A 206 19.23 5.49 9.06
N TYR A 207 19.54 5.86 7.82
CA TYR A 207 20.84 5.53 7.22
C TYR A 207 22.00 6.26 7.92
N HIS A 208 21.82 7.55 8.24
CA HIS A 208 22.80 8.31 9.02
C HIS A 208 23.05 7.65 10.39
N ASP A 209 21.99 7.30 11.12
CA ASP A 209 22.07 6.78 12.48
C ASP A 209 22.61 5.33 12.55
N THR A 210 22.37 4.52 11.51
CA THR A 210 22.64 3.07 11.54
C THR A 210 23.64 2.57 10.51
N GLY A 211 23.98 3.36 9.50
CA GLY A 211 24.76 2.96 8.33
C GLY A 211 24.04 1.94 7.42
N LYS A 212 22.77 1.60 7.68
CA LYS A 212 22.03 0.58 6.93
C LYS A 212 20.80 1.16 6.26
N LEU A 213 20.57 0.77 4.99
CA LEU A 213 19.38 1.15 4.29
C LEU A 213 18.16 0.38 4.82
N VAL A 214 17.22 1.08 5.45
CA VAL A 214 15.92 0.53 5.83
C VAL A 214 14.85 1.07 4.88
N TRP A 215 14.56 0.32 3.81
CA TRP A 215 13.55 0.67 2.81
C TRP A 215 12.22 0.00 3.14
N SER A 216 11.63 0.36 4.27
CA SER A 216 10.35 -0.18 4.73
C SER A 216 9.16 0.68 4.27
N ARG A 217 7.95 0.11 4.38
CA ARG A 217 6.72 0.87 4.20
C ARG A 217 6.53 1.74 5.43
N LEU A 218 6.61 3.05 5.25
CA LEU A 218 6.37 3.99 6.35
C LEU A 218 4.92 3.89 6.83
N ALA A 219 4.73 3.89 8.13
CA ALA A 219 3.40 3.93 8.74
C ALA A 219 2.61 5.16 8.25
N ASN A 220 1.29 5.10 8.21
CA ASN A 220 0.45 6.24 7.80
C ASN A 220 0.70 7.45 8.71
N LEU A 221 0.93 8.62 8.13
CA LEU A 221 1.30 9.84 8.86
C LEU A 221 0.14 10.63 9.44
N ASN A 222 -1.08 10.33 9.02
CA ASN A 222 -2.25 10.84 9.73
C ASN A 222 -2.42 10.13 11.09
N TYR A 223 -1.32 9.61 11.61
CA TYR A 223 -1.29 8.83 12.81
C TYR A 223 -1.04 9.79 13.98
N ARG A 224 -2.11 10.43 14.47
CA ARG A 224 -2.10 11.06 15.78
C ARG A 224 -1.46 10.10 16.76
N GLN A 225 -0.46 10.53 17.51
CA GLN A 225 0.10 9.76 18.60
C GLN A 225 -0.62 10.16 19.89
N PRO A 226 -0.95 9.22 20.76
CA PRO A 226 -1.37 9.55 22.10
C PRO A 226 -0.26 10.29 22.84
N THR A 227 -0.62 11.05 23.87
CA THR A 227 0.35 11.70 24.76
C THR A 227 1.42 10.71 25.25
N PRO A 228 2.62 11.17 25.62
CA PRO A 228 3.71 10.27 26.06
C PRO A 228 3.30 9.28 27.16
N ILE A 229 2.48 9.73 28.11
CA ILE A 229 1.99 8.89 29.24
C ILE A 229 1.16 7.73 28.70
N PHE A 230 0.15 8.01 27.88
CA PHE A 230 -0.70 6.97 27.29
C PHE A 230 0.05 6.11 26.28
N SER A 231 0.94 6.72 25.49
CA SER A 231 1.77 5.98 24.52
C SER A 231 2.67 4.95 25.19
N LYS A 232 3.29 5.32 26.31
CA LYS A 232 4.12 4.41 27.12
C LYS A 232 3.26 3.25 27.64
N ALA A 233 2.15 3.53 28.30
CA ALA A 233 1.28 2.50 28.86
C ALA A 233 0.74 1.53 27.79
N ILE A 234 0.41 2.02 26.58
CA ILE A 234 -0.01 1.18 25.46
C ILE A 234 1.12 0.26 25.02
N ASN A 235 2.35 0.76 24.94
CA ASN A 235 3.49 -0.06 24.55
C ASN A 235 3.78 -1.14 25.60
N ASP A 236 3.83 -0.75 26.87
CA ASP A 236 4.08 -1.66 28.00
C ASP A 236 3.00 -2.77 28.07
N TYR A 237 1.73 -2.43 27.83
CA TYR A 237 0.63 -3.40 27.67
C TYR A 237 0.90 -4.38 26.55
N CYS A 238 1.29 -3.87 25.37
CA CYS A 238 1.54 -4.72 24.21
C CYS A 238 2.71 -5.68 24.45
N GLU A 239 3.80 -5.19 25.04
CA GLU A 239 4.98 -5.98 25.39
C GLU A 239 4.66 -7.05 26.43
N THR A 240 3.90 -6.70 27.48
CA THR A 240 3.45 -7.65 28.51
C THR A 240 2.61 -8.77 27.91
N LYS A 241 1.61 -8.43 27.06
CA LYS A 241 0.76 -9.45 26.42
C LYS A 241 1.51 -10.33 25.42
N LEU A 242 2.54 -9.79 24.76
CA LEU A 242 3.41 -10.55 23.86
C LEU A 242 4.35 -11.48 24.62
N HIS A 243 5.02 -10.95 25.64
CA HIS A 243 5.97 -11.69 26.46
C HIS A 243 5.32 -12.88 27.19
N LEU A 244 4.11 -12.69 27.70
CA LEU A 244 3.33 -13.74 28.36
C LEU A 244 2.63 -14.67 27.34
N GLN A 245 2.84 -14.51 26.04
CA GLN A 245 2.23 -15.29 24.96
C GLN A 245 0.68 -15.35 25.02
N LEU A 246 0.05 -14.37 25.67
CA LEU A 246 -1.41 -14.31 25.83
C LEU A 246 -2.13 -13.95 24.53
N LEU A 247 -1.45 -13.23 23.63
CA LEU A 247 -1.98 -12.80 22.34
C LEU A 247 -0.95 -12.95 21.22
N SER A 248 -1.42 -13.29 20.03
CA SER A 248 -0.57 -13.28 18.82
C SER A 248 -0.27 -11.85 18.36
N GLU A 249 0.86 -11.64 17.68
CA GLU A 249 1.23 -10.32 17.13
C GLU A 249 0.11 -9.63 16.34
N PRO A 250 -0.62 -10.29 15.42
CA PRO A 250 -1.73 -9.65 14.73
C PRO A 250 -2.87 -9.21 15.67
N SER A 251 -3.13 -9.97 16.72
CA SER A 251 -4.15 -9.61 17.73
C SER A 251 -3.70 -8.41 18.54
N ILE A 252 -2.42 -8.35 18.93
CA ILE A 252 -1.83 -7.19 19.63
C ILE A 252 -1.92 -5.93 18.78
N LEU A 253 -1.58 -6.01 17.48
CA LEU A 253 -1.70 -4.87 16.58
C LEU A 253 -3.14 -4.37 16.44
N GLY A 254 -4.11 -5.30 16.40
CA GLY A 254 -5.53 -4.99 16.44
C GLY A 254 -5.96 -4.28 17.73
N ASN A 255 -5.55 -4.83 18.87
CA ASN A 255 -5.83 -4.24 20.19
C ASN A 255 -5.17 -2.86 20.33
N LYS A 256 -3.89 -2.73 19.96
CA LYS A 256 -3.16 -1.46 19.96
C LYS A 256 -3.90 -0.39 19.15
N SER A 257 -4.42 -0.75 17.97
CA SER A 257 -5.19 0.17 17.15
C SER A 257 -6.50 0.61 17.84
N ALA A 258 -7.23 -0.34 18.43
CA ALA A 258 -8.50 -0.05 19.13
C ALA A 258 -8.28 0.81 20.39
N ILE A 259 -7.27 0.45 21.19
CA ILE A 259 -6.91 1.20 22.41
C ILE A 259 -6.51 2.64 22.05
N ARG A 260 -5.73 2.84 20.98
CA ARG A 260 -5.35 4.19 20.54
C ARG A 260 -6.56 5.03 20.14
N GLN A 261 -7.54 4.45 19.44
CA GLN A 261 -8.77 5.18 19.12
C GLN A 261 -9.57 5.55 20.39
N PHE A 262 -9.58 4.67 21.37
CA PHE A 262 -10.18 4.95 22.68
C PHE A 262 -9.46 6.12 23.38
N ILE A 263 -8.13 6.08 23.46
CA ILE A 263 -7.33 7.15 24.06
C ILE A 263 -7.50 8.47 23.30
N PHE A 264 -7.59 8.45 21.98
CA PHE A 264 -7.88 9.68 21.22
C PHE A 264 -9.24 10.29 21.60
N SER A 265 -10.26 9.46 21.83
CA SER A 265 -11.55 9.96 22.29
C SER A 265 -11.46 10.54 23.72
N VAL A 266 -10.64 9.97 24.58
CA VAL A 266 -10.36 10.47 25.93
C VAL A 266 -9.61 11.80 25.89
N GLU A 267 -8.55 11.91 25.06
CA GLU A 267 -7.78 13.14 24.87
C GLU A 267 -8.63 14.26 24.25
N ASP A 268 -9.56 13.91 23.34
CA ASP A 268 -10.51 14.87 22.75
C ASP A 268 -11.48 15.47 23.79
N MET A 269 -11.66 14.80 24.93
CA MET A 269 -12.40 15.31 26.11
C MET A 269 -11.52 16.15 27.05
N GLY A 270 -10.23 16.35 26.73
CA GLY A 270 -9.30 17.13 27.57
C GLY A 270 -8.65 16.32 28.71
N ILE A 271 -8.72 15.00 28.68
CA ILE A 271 -8.13 14.10 29.68
C ILE A 271 -6.79 13.59 29.18
N PHE A 272 -5.72 13.85 29.92
CA PHE A 272 -4.35 13.54 29.52
C PHE A 272 -3.58 12.65 30.50
N ASN A 273 -4.20 12.31 31.66
CA ASN A 273 -3.62 11.46 32.69
C ASN A 273 -4.57 10.34 33.12
N PHE A 274 -4.00 9.22 33.58
CA PHE A 274 -4.78 8.10 34.10
C PHE A 274 -5.57 8.45 35.38
N SER A 275 -5.06 9.36 36.21
CA SER A 275 -5.72 9.82 37.43
C SER A 275 -7.04 10.57 37.18
N GLU A 276 -7.21 11.11 36.00
CA GLU A 276 -8.41 11.85 35.58
C GLU A 276 -9.47 10.93 34.94
N LEU A 277 -9.11 9.67 34.67
CA LEU A 277 -10.04 8.69 34.09
C LEU A 277 -11.11 8.28 35.14
N THR A 278 -12.35 8.60 34.79
CA THR A 278 -13.53 8.18 35.55
C THR A 278 -14.34 7.15 34.79
N ARG A 279 -15.28 6.47 35.46
CA ARG A 279 -16.23 5.56 34.82
C ARG A 279 -17.05 6.27 33.73
N GLN A 280 -17.41 7.54 33.97
CA GLN A 280 -18.16 8.35 33.01
C GLN A 280 -17.35 8.62 31.75
N VAL A 281 -16.09 9.07 31.90
CA VAL A 281 -15.18 9.31 30.76
C VAL A 281 -15.00 8.05 29.90
N VAL A 282 -14.83 6.88 30.54
CA VAL A 282 -14.72 5.60 29.80
C VAL A 282 -15.99 5.30 29.03
N SER A 283 -17.16 5.50 29.65
CA SER A 283 -18.45 5.28 29.01
C SER A 283 -18.64 6.21 27.79
N ASP A 284 -18.40 7.50 27.97
CA ASP A 284 -18.56 8.51 26.92
C ASP A 284 -17.62 8.27 25.74
N ALA A 285 -16.35 7.90 26.02
CA ALA A 285 -15.40 7.50 24.98
C ALA A 285 -15.87 6.28 24.18
N LEU A 286 -16.45 5.27 24.84
CA LEU A 286 -16.99 4.09 24.17
C LEU A 286 -18.24 4.43 23.34
N VAL A 287 -19.09 5.35 23.81
CA VAL A 287 -20.26 5.86 23.05
C VAL A 287 -19.78 6.56 21.77
N ILE A 288 -18.79 7.44 21.85
CA ILE A 288 -18.19 8.09 20.68
C ILE A 288 -17.63 7.05 19.69
N LEU A 289 -16.95 6.02 20.19
CA LEU A 289 -16.43 4.96 19.34
C LEU A 289 -17.54 4.15 18.68
N SER A 290 -18.66 3.92 19.34
CA SER A 290 -19.79 3.16 18.80
C SER A 290 -20.39 3.81 17.55
N THR A 291 -20.33 5.13 17.43
CA THR A 291 -20.76 5.86 16.22
C THR A 291 -19.82 5.63 15.04
N ARG A 292 -18.54 5.38 15.31
CA ARG A 292 -17.51 5.13 14.28
C ARG A 292 -17.41 3.67 13.85
N TYR A 293 -17.70 2.75 14.76
CA TYR A 293 -17.62 1.30 14.55
C TYR A 293 -19.00 0.68 14.38
N THR A 294 -19.52 0.71 13.15
CA THR A 294 -20.79 0.05 12.80
C THR A 294 -20.71 -1.48 12.88
N ALA A 295 -19.50 -2.03 12.81
CA ALA A 295 -19.24 -3.46 13.00
C ALA A 295 -17.88 -3.63 13.70
N GLY A 296 -17.78 -4.61 14.60
CA GLY A 296 -16.53 -4.91 15.30
C GLY A 296 -16.36 -4.18 16.64
N MET A 297 -17.38 -3.48 17.14
CA MET A 297 -17.36 -2.82 18.45
C MET A 297 -17.03 -3.79 19.60
N GLY A 298 -17.43 -5.06 19.49
CA GLY A 298 -17.05 -6.09 20.46
C GLY A 298 -15.54 -6.28 20.61
N ASN A 299 -14.77 -6.19 19.50
CA ASN A 299 -13.31 -6.25 19.55
C ASN A 299 -12.72 -5.01 20.22
N VAL A 300 -13.31 -3.83 19.99
CA VAL A 300 -12.89 -2.58 20.63
C VAL A 300 -13.11 -2.67 22.13
N ILE A 301 -14.31 -3.09 22.56
CA ILE A 301 -14.66 -3.27 23.97
C ILE A 301 -13.72 -4.28 24.65
N TYR A 302 -13.46 -5.41 23.99
CA TYR A 302 -12.48 -6.40 24.49
C TYR A 302 -11.09 -5.77 24.68
N ALA A 303 -10.60 -5.06 23.69
CA ALA A 303 -9.27 -4.45 23.74
C ALA A 303 -9.17 -3.38 24.84
N VAL A 304 -10.18 -2.50 24.94
CA VAL A 304 -10.23 -1.45 25.98
C VAL A 304 -10.35 -2.05 27.38
N ARG A 305 -11.22 -3.06 27.57
CA ARG A 305 -11.34 -3.76 28.85
C ARG A 305 -10.02 -4.40 29.27
N SER A 306 -9.35 -5.12 28.36
CA SER A 306 -8.07 -5.76 28.62
C SER A 306 -6.97 -4.74 28.96
N PHE A 307 -6.97 -3.58 28.29
CA PHE A 307 -6.04 -2.49 28.58
C PHE A 307 -6.29 -1.82 29.93
N LEU A 308 -7.54 -1.54 30.27
CA LEU A 308 -7.89 -0.94 31.54
C LEU A 308 -7.70 -1.90 32.72
N SER A 309 -7.84 -3.23 32.53
CA SER A 309 -7.42 -4.23 33.49
C SER A 309 -5.93 -4.16 33.77
N TYR A 310 -5.13 -4.16 32.69
CA TYR A 310 -3.68 -3.97 32.80
C TYR A 310 -3.32 -2.64 33.51
N ALA A 311 -3.99 -1.53 33.15
CA ALA A 311 -3.72 -0.24 33.76
C ALA A 311 -4.00 -0.22 35.26
N PHE A 312 -5.02 -0.94 35.71
CA PHE A 312 -5.32 -1.12 37.14
C PHE A 312 -4.27 -2.01 37.82
N GLU A 313 -3.93 -3.15 37.25
CA GLU A 313 -2.90 -4.07 37.76
C GLU A 313 -1.51 -3.41 37.84
N ALA A 314 -1.20 -2.52 36.91
CA ALA A 314 0.03 -1.72 36.88
C ALA A 314 0.00 -0.47 37.80
N GLY A 315 -1.07 -0.25 38.53
CA GLY A 315 -1.21 0.89 39.44
C GLY A 315 -1.39 2.26 38.76
N LEU A 316 -1.71 2.27 37.44
CA LEU A 316 -1.93 3.51 36.69
C LEU A 316 -3.29 4.14 36.99
N THR A 317 -4.29 3.33 37.41
CA THR A 317 -5.61 3.80 37.82
C THR A 317 -5.88 3.33 39.24
N SER A 318 -6.52 4.18 40.08
CA SER A 318 -6.88 3.85 41.47
C SER A 318 -8.14 3.00 41.57
N ILE A 319 -8.96 2.94 40.52
CA ILE A 319 -10.22 2.19 40.49
C ILE A 319 -10.24 1.20 39.33
N PRO A 320 -10.91 0.05 39.47
CA PRO A 320 -10.99 -0.97 38.42
C PRO A 320 -11.98 -0.58 37.31
N LEU A 321 -11.59 0.37 36.45
CA LEU A 321 -12.42 0.91 35.38
C LEU A 321 -12.92 -0.14 34.39
N HIS A 322 -12.15 -1.22 34.19
CA HIS A 322 -12.51 -2.33 33.30
C HIS A 322 -13.82 -3.04 33.71
N GLN A 323 -14.18 -3.02 35.00
CA GLN A 323 -15.40 -3.63 35.51
C GLN A 323 -16.66 -2.83 35.15
N SER A 324 -16.54 -1.53 34.88
CA SER A 324 -17.67 -0.69 34.47
C SER A 324 -18.07 -0.85 33.01
N ILE A 325 -17.26 -1.56 32.24
CA ILE A 325 -17.53 -1.78 30.80
C ILE A 325 -18.51 -2.95 30.66
N PRO A 326 -19.71 -2.74 30.04
CA PRO A 326 -20.70 -3.80 29.92
C PRO A 326 -20.19 -4.96 29.07
N GLU A 327 -20.64 -6.18 29.40
CA GLU A 327 -20.39 -7.32 28.51
C GLU A 327 -21.13 -7.12 27.20
N THR A 328 -20.41 -7.33 26.07
CA THR A 328 -21.07 -7.29 24.77
C THR A 328 -21.89 -8.55 24.58
N ALA A 329 -23.20 -8.40 24.41
CA ALA A 329 -23.97 -9.45 23.79
C ALA A 329 -23.37 -9.75 22.42
N SER A 330 -23.08 -11.02 22.13
CA SER A 330 -22.58 -11.40 20.80
C SER A 330 -23.63 -10.99 19.78
N PRO A 331 -23.34 -10.05 18.85
CA PRO A 331 -24.33 -9.62 17.90
C PRO A 331 -24.77 -10.84 17.07
N ARG A 332 -26.06 -10.94 16.74
CA ARG A 332 -26.55 -11.96 15.79
C ARG A 332 -25.68 -11.88 14.54
N ARG A 333 -24.91 -12.93 14.27
CA ARG A 333 -24.03 -12.96 13.11
C ARG A 333 -24.88 -13.01 11.86
N ALA A 334 -24.85 -11.97 11.04
CA ALA A 334 -25.46 -12.02 9.73
C ALA A 334 -24.91 -13.21 8.93
N ILE A 335 -25.78 -13.98 8.31
CA ILE A 335 -25.41 -15.09 7.42
C ILE A 335 -24.64 -14.47 6.25
N ARG A 336 -23.37 -14.84 6.13
CA ARG A 336 -22.51 -14.36 5.04
C ARG A 336 -22.44 -15.45 3.97
N GLN A 337 -23.03 -15.21 2.83
CA GLN A 337 -22.99 -16.13 1.70
C GLN A 337 -21.58 -16.25 1.10
N GLY A 338 -21.28 -17.41 0.52
CA GLY A 338 -20.15 -17.63 -0.36
C GLY A 338 -20.36 -16.98 -1.74
N PHE A 339 -19.57 -17.37 -2.71
CA PHE A 339 -19.79 -17.08 -4.12
C PHE A 339 -20.61 -18.21 -4.76
N THR A 340 -21.45 -17.88 -5.72
CA THR A 340 -22.08 -18.88 -6.58
C THR A 340 -21.07 -19.43 -7.58
N GLU A 341 -21.38 -20.57 -8.22
CA GLU A 341 -20.50 -21.16 -9.24
C GLU A 341 -20.31 -20.21 -10.44
N ASP A 342 -21.38 -19.50 -10.86
CA ASP A 342 -21.30 -18.47 -11.89
C ASP A 342 -20.36 -17.32 -11.49
N GLU A 343 -20.48 -16.80 -10.26
CA GLU A 343 -19.59 -15.75 -9.75
C GLU A 343 -18.13 -16.22 -9.71
N ILE A 344 -17.88 -17.46 -9.28
CA ILE A 344 -16.53 -18.06 -9.28
C ILE A 344 -15.99 -18.13 -10.70
N GLY A 345 -16.79 -18.61 -11.64
CA GLY A 345 -16.43 -18.70 -13.06
C GLY A 345 -16.05 -17.33 -13.62
N ARG A 346 -16.88 -16.31 -13.38
CA ARG A 346 -16.61 -14.92 -13.83
C ARG A 346 -15.36 -14.32 -13.18
N ILE A 347 -15.14 -14.57 -11.88
CA ILE A 347 -13.92 -14.09 -11.18
C ILE A 347 -12.67 -14.71 -11.80
N LEU A 348 -12.66 -16.01 -12.05
CA LEU A 348 -11.52 -16.71 -12.63
C LEU A 348 -11.29 -16.32 -14.10
N ALA A 349 -12.36 -16.11 -14.88
CA ALA A 349 -12.29 -15.65 -16.26
C ALA A 349 -11.76 -14.21 -16.39
N ALA A 350 -11.99 -13.37 -15.38
CA ALA A 350 -11.51 -11.98 -15.37
C ALA A 350 -9.99 -11.85 -15.19
N VAL A 351 -9.29 -12.96 -14.92
CA VAL A 351 -7.84 -12.97 -14.71
C VAL A 351 -7.10 -13.11 -16.05
N ASP A 352 -6.34 -12.10 -16.40
CA ASP A 352 -5.43 -12.17 -17.57
C ASP A 352 -4.19 -13.02 -17.24
N ARG A 353 -4.23 -14.30 -17.62
CA ARG A 353 -3.17 -15.28 -17.37
C ARG A 353 -1.95 -15.12 -18.28
N ALA A 354 -1.95 -14.21 -19.25
CA ALA A 354 -0.77 -13.90 -20.04
C ALA A 354 0.27 -13.14 -19.22
N THR A 355 -0.18 -12.34 -18.25
CA THR A 355 0.70 -11.53 -17.39
C THR A 355 1.27 -12.33 -16.21
N VAL A 356 2.48 -11.97 -15.78
CA VAL A 356 3.14 -12.52 -14.57
C VAL A 356 2.24 -12.41 -13.33
N MET A 357 1.63 -11.24 -13.14
CA MET A 357 0.72 -10.98 -12.03
C MET A 357 -0.54 -11.84 -12.13
N GLY A 358 -1.08 -11.99 -13.34
CA GLY A 358 -2.28 -12.79 -13.55
C GLY A 358 -2.04 -14.28 -13.34
N LYS A 359 -0.89 -14.85 -13.75
CA LYS A 359 -0.52 -16.25 -13.44
C LYS A 359 -0.51 -16.49 -11.94
N ARG A 360 0.13 -15.59 -11.16
CA ARG A 360 0.16 -15.65 -9.71
C ARG A 360 -1.24 -15.57 -9.10
N ASP A 361 -1.99 -14.55 -9.48
CA ASP A 361 -3.29 -14.24 -8.91
C ASP A 361 -4.31 -15.35 -9.23
N TYR A 362 -4.23 -15.94 -10.44
CA TYR A 362 -5.05 -17.07 -10.83
C TYR A 362 -4.79 -18.30 -9.95
N ALA A 363 -3.51 -18.66 -9.73
CA ALA A 363 -3.15 -19.78 -8.86
C ALA A 363 -3.67 -19.55 -7.42
N ILE A 364 -3.52 -18.36 -6.87
CA ILE A 364 -4.00 -17.98 -5.53
C ILE A 364 -5.53 -18.14 -5.43
N LEU A 365 -6.27 -17.64 -6.42
CA LEU A 365 -7.73 -17.72 -6.43
C LEU A 365 -8.21 -19.16 -6.57
N LEU A 366 -7.58 -19.94 -7.45
CA LEU A 366 -7.94 -21.32 -7.70
C LEU A 366 -7.70 -22.21 -6.48
N ILE A 367 -6.58 -22.02 -5.75
CA ILE A 367 -6.35 -22.66 -4.46
C ILE A 367 -7.52 -22.35 -3.50
N GLY A 368 -7.92 -21.08 -3.38
CA GLY A 368 -9.02 -20.68 -2.51
C GLY A 368 -10.34 -21.37 -2.87
N VAL A 369 -10.65 -21.49 -4.16
CA VAL A 369 -11.85 -22.13 -4.70
C VAL A 369 -11.86 -23.64 -4.43
N GLN A 370 -10.74 -24.30 -4.67
CA GLN A 370 -10.68 -25.77 -4.66
C GLN A 370 -10.33 -26.39 -3.31
N THR A 371 -9.68 -25.63 -2.42
CA THR A 371 -9.23 -26.15 -1.13
C THR A 371 -9.88 -25.47 0.07
N GLY A 372 -10.49 -24.32 -0.11
CA GLY A 372 -11.01 -23.50 0.99
C GLY A 372 -9.94 -23.02 1.97
N LEU A 373 -8.64 -23.08 1.67
CA LEU A 373 -7.56 -22.58 2.51
C LEU A 373 -7.74 -21.10 2.86
N ARG A 374 -7.33 -20.73 4.06
CA ARG A 374 -7.35 -19.31 4.47
C ARG A 374 -6.35 -18.51 3.64
N GLY A 375 -6.69 -17.28 3.30
CA GLY A 375 -5.83 -16.44 2.47
C GLY A 375 -4.42 -16.24 3.03
N ILE A 376 -4.25 -16.22 4.35
CA ILE A 376 -2.92 -16.13 4.98
C ILE A 376 -2.10 -17.41 4.77
N ASP A 377 -2.74 -18.59 4.84
CA ASP A 377 -2.08 -19.86 4.64
C ASP A 377 -1.62 -19.99 3.18
N VAL A 378 -2.46 -19.55 2.21
CA VAL A 378 -2.08 -19.49 0.79
C VAL A 378 -0.95 -18.50 0.52
N ALA A 379 -1.00 -17.30 1.13
CA ALA A 379 0.07 -16.31 0.98
C ALA A 379 1.43 -16.78 1.53
N ASN A 380 1.41 -17.68 2.51
CA ASN A 380 2.58 -18.23 3.17
C ASN A 380 3.04 -19.57 2.60
N LEU A 381 2.41 -20.09 1.52
CA LEU A 381 2.84 -21.33 0.91
C LEU A 381 4.30 -21.29 0.46
N LYS A 382 5.06 -22.32 0.85
CA LYS A 382 6.45 -22.55 0.47
C LYS A 382 6.54 -23.72 -0.51
N PHE A 383 7.67 -23.89 -1.17
CA PHE A 383 7.89 -25.03 -2.05
C PHE A 383 7.74 -26.36 -1.33
N GLU A 384 8.22 -26.47 -0.08
CA GLU A 384 8.10 -27.67 0.76
C GLU A 384 6.66 -28.07 1.09
N ASN A 385 5.71 -27.14 0.95
CA ASN A 385 4.30 -27.40 1.23
C ASN A 385 3.57 -28.10 0.07
N ILE A 386 4.20 -28.23 -1.10
CA ILE A 386 3.59 -28.88 -2.26
C ILE A 386 4.23 -30.27 -2.45
N ASN A 387 3.46 -31.29 -2.19
CA ASN A 387 3.86 -32.66 -2.56
C ASN A 387 3.31 -32.97 -3.96
N TRP A 388 4.17 -32.81 -4.96
CA TRP A 388 3.80 -33.02 -6.36
C TRP A 388 3.50 -34.52 -6.68
N ASN A 389 4.20 -35.43 -6.03
CA ASN A 389 4.01 -36.87 -6.26
C ASN A 389 2.68 -37.36 -5.69
N ALA A 390 2.33 -36.91 -4.48
CA ALA A 390 1.07 -37.26 -3.84
C ALA A 390 -0.11 -36.34 -4.30
N MET A 391 0.17 -35.29 -5.09
CA MET A 391 -0.81 -34.27 -5.46
C MET A 391 -1.51 -33.70 -4.22
N GLU A 392 -0.74 -33.23 -3.26
CA GLU A 392 -1.22 -32.68 -1.98
C GLU A 392 -0.60 -31.32 -1.65
N ILE A 393 -1.38 -30.48 -0.98
CA ILE A 393 -0.91 -29.28 -0.28
C ILE A 393 -0.85 -29.60 1.22
N GLN A 394 0.35 -29.50 1.81
CA GLN A 394 0.61 -29.80 3.22
C GLN A 394 0.95 -28.52 3.96
N VAL A 395 0.10 -28.09 4.88
CA VAL A 395 0.27 -26.80 5.58
C VAL A 395 -0.02 -26.91 7.07
N VAL A 396 0.76 -26.20 7.87
CA VAL A 396 0.38 -25.86 9.24
C VAL A 396 -0.38 -24.54 9.20
N GLN A 397 -1.65 -24.56 9.56
CA GLN A 397 -2.49 -23.36 9.51
C GLN A 397 -1.99 -22.29 10.48
N HIS A 398 -1.75 -21.09 9.98
CA HIS A 398 -1.25 -19.95 10.74
C HIS A 398 -2.13 -19.58 11.95
N LYS A 399 -3.46 -19.71 11.82
CA LYS A 399 -4.40 -19.30 12.85
C LYS A 399 -4.63 -20.35 13.96
N THR A 400 -4.60 -21.63 13.61
CA THR A 400 -5.00 -22.73 14.52
C THR A 400 -3.86 -23.65 14.89
N GLY A 401 -2.70 -23.52 14.23
CA GLY A 401 -1.57 -24.43 14.41
C GLY A 401 -1.81 -25.86 13.90
N LYS A 402 -2.99 -26.16 13.35
CA LYS A 402 -3.32 -27.50 12.85
C LYS A 402 -2.59 -27.82 11.55
N PHE A 403 -2.02 -28.99 11.46
CA PHE A 403 -1.49 -29.55 10.23
C PHE A 403 -2.62 -30.09 9.37
N LEU A 404 -2.63 -29.72 8.08
CA LEU A 404 -3.59 -30.18 7.10
C LEU A 404 -2.88 -30.78 5.90
N ARG A 405 -3.44 -31.89 5.40
CA ARG A 405 -3.14 -32.47 4.08
C ARG A 405 -4.38 -32.30 3.22
N ILE A 406 -4.27 -31.59 2.14
CA ILE A 406 -5.40 -31.25 1.27
C ILE A 406 -5.08 -31.77 -0.13
N PRO A 407 -5.93 -32.63 -0.72
CA PRO A 407 -5.76 -33.06 -2.10
C PRO A 407 -5.71 -31.87 -3.05
N MET A 408 -4.77 -31.88 -3.96
CA MET A 408 -4.57 -30.86 -4.97
C MET A 408 -5.08 -31.36 -6.32
N GLN A 409 -6.11 -30.72 -6.83
CA GLN A 409 -6.62 -31.04 -8.18
C GLN A 409 -5.59 -30.65 -9.24
N THR A 410 -5.57 -31.37 -10.36
CA THR A 410 -4.66 -31.14 -11.49
C THR A 410 -4.67 -29.70 -11.97
N ALA A 411 -5.85 -29.07 -12.04
CA ALA A 411 -5.98 -27.67 -12.45
C ALA A 411 -5.24 -26.72 -11.50
N THR A 412 -5.31 -26.95 -10.18
CA THR A 412 -4.58 -26.17 -9.18
C THR A 412 -3.08 -26.39 -9.29
N GLY A 413 -2.64 -27.66 -9.42
CA GLY A 413 -1.23 -27.99 -9.61
C GLY A 413 -0.65 -27.31 -10.86
N ASN A 414 -1.35 -27.39 -11.98
CA ASN A 414 -0.94 -26.73 -13.23
C ASN A 414 -0.88 -25.22 -13.11
N ALA A 415 -1.81 -24.59 -12.38
CA ALA A 415 -1.79 -23.15 -12.17
C ALA A 415 -0.59 -22.72 -11.30
N ILE A 416 -0.28 -23.47 -10.24
CA ILE A 416 0.89 -23.24 -9.39
C ILE A 416 2.18 -23.41 -10.21
N ALA A 417 2.31 -24.54 -10.94
CA ALA A 417 3.47 -24.83 -11.78
C ALA A 417 3.67 -23.76 -12.87
N ASN A 418 2.61 -23.34 -13.56
CA ASN A 418 2.69 -22.27 -14.56
C ASN A 418 3.18 -20.94 -13.97
N TYR A 419 2.74 -20.59 -12.76
CA TYR A 419 3.27 -19.41 -12.10
C TYR A 419 4.74 -19.58 -11.71
N ILE A 420 5.13 -20.71 -11.14
CA ILE A 420 6.52 -20.97 -10.73
C ILE A 420 7.46 -20.90 -11.93
N LEU A 421 7.11 -21.56 -13.02
CA LEU A 421 7.97 -21.69 -14.20
C LEU A 421 7.99 -20.45 -15.11
N HIS A 422 6.87 -19.73 -15.18
CA HIS A 422 6.68 -18.69 -16.20
C HIS A 422 6.22 -17.34 -15.65
N GLY A 423 6.23 -17.16 -14.33
CA GLY A 423 5.72 -15.93 -13.73
C GLY A 423 6.39 -15.54 -12.42
N ARG A 424 6.97 -16.48 -11.69
CA ARG A 424 7.63 -16.19 -10.43
C ARG A 424 8.98 -15.52 -10.67
N PRO A 425 9.27 -14.39 -10.00
CA PRO A 425 10.59 -13.76 -10.08
C PRO A 425 11.68 -14.73 -9.57
N ASP A 426 12.83 -14.71 -10.23
CA ASP A 426 14.01 -15.45 -9.76
C ASP A 426 14.60 -14.77 -8.53
N CYS A 427 14.57 -15.47 -7.40
CA CYS A 427 15.12 -15.01 -6.12
C CYS A 427 15.15 -16.17 -5.10
N ASP A 428 16.01 -16.07 -4.09
CA ASP A 428 16.26 -17.10 -3.06
C ASP A 428 15.10 -17.29 -2.06
N SER A 429 13.94 -16.73 -2.31
CA SER A 429 12.80 -16.86 -1.40
C SER A 429 12.19 -18.26 -1.46
N GLN A 430 12.02 -18.89 -0.29
CA GLN A 430 11.33 -20.17 -0.17
C GLN A 430 9.81 -20.10 -0.39
N PHE A 431 9.22 -18.88 -0.39
CA PHE A 431 7.79 -18.69 -0.61
C PHE A 431 7.43 -18.80 -2.09
N ILE A 432 6.33 -19.48 -2.40
CA ILE A 432 5.84 -19.60 -3.77
C ILE A 432 5.34 -18.24 -4.27
N PHE A 433 4.45 -17.59 -3.53
CA PHE A 433 3.78 -16.37 -3.97
C PHE A 433 4.48 -15.11 -3.48
N LEU A 434 4.97 -14.32 -4.43
CA LEU A 434 5.76 -13.13 -4.17
C LEU A 434 5.07 -11.86 -4.69
N THR A 435 5.54 -10.70 -4.20
CA THR A 435 5.23 -9.41 -4.81
C THR A 435 5.78 -9.34 -6.23
N THR A 436 5.11 -8.62 -7.12
CA THR A 436 5.54 -8.44 -8.52
C THR A 436 6.59 -7.35 -8.69
N ASN A 437 6.82 -6.54 -7.67
CA ASN A 437 7.76 -5.43 -7.70
C ASN A 437 8.90 -5.66 -6.71
N LEU A 438 10.08 -5.19 -7.07
CA LEU A 438 11.27 -5.20 -6.20
C LEU A 438 11.09 -4.29 -4.97
N PRO A 439 11.68 -4.65 -3.84
CA PRO A 439 12.30 -5.94 -3.58
C PRO A 439 11.23 -7.05 -3.48
N TYR A 440 11.51 -8.20 -4.09
CA TYR A 440 10.58 -9.34 -4.05
C TYR A 440 10.44 -9.86 -2.64
N ARG A 441 9.21 -9.90 -2.16
CA ARG A 441 8.88 -10.33 -0.79
C ARG A 441 7.66 -11.25 -0.84
N ARG A 442 7.51 -12.08 0.20
CA ARG A 442 6.26 -12.81 0.41
C ARG A 442 5.07 -11.85 0.41
N LEU A 443 3.91 -12.32 0.04
CA LEU A 443 2.70 -11.53 0.07
C LEU A 443 2.36 -11.09 1.52
N ALA A 444 1.98 -9.82 1.68
CA ALA A 444 1.59 -9.29 2.98
C ALA A 444 0.25 -9.88 3.44
N TYR A 445 0.02 -9.84 4.76
CA TYR A 445 -1.30 -10.13 5.32
C TYR A 445 -2.38 -9.31 4.62
N GLY A 446 -3.43 -9.98 4.16
CA GLY A 446 -4.54 -9.34 3.43
C GLY A 446 -4.32 -9.15 1.92
N ALA A 447 -3.14 -9.47 1.37
CA ALA A 447 -2.89 -9.39 -0.08
C ALA A 447 -3.89 -10.23 -0.89
N THR A 448 -4.21 -11.44 -0.43
CA THR A 448 -5.21 -12.32 -1.06
C THR A 448 -6.61 -11.69 -1.10
N CYS A 449 -6.99 -10.95 -0.06
CA CYS A 449 -8.25 -10.20 -0.05
C CYS A 449 -8.25 -9.06 -1.09
N THR A 450 -7.12 -8.38 -1.25
CA THR A 450 -6.95 -7.33 -2.27
C THR A 450 -7.01 -7.92 -3.68
N ILE A 451 -6.39 -9.09 -3.89
CA ILE A 451 -6.43 -9.84 -5.14
C ILE A 451 -7.90 -10.24 -5.45
N ALA A 452 -8.58 -10.87 -4.52
CA ALA A 452 -9.97 -11.27 -4.70
C ALA A 452 -10.86 -10.07 -5.06
N LYS A 453 -10.76 -8.97 -4.32
CA LYS A 453 -11.54 -7.75 -4.59
C LYS A 453 -11.26 -7.17 -5.98
N ARG A 454 -10.01 -7.18 -6.44
CA ARG A 454 -9.64 -6.71 -7.78
C ARG A 454 -10.41 -7.46 -8.87
N TYR A 455 -10.45 -8.78 -8.78
CA TYR A 455 -11.09 -9.60 -9.80
C TYR A 455 -12.61 -9.69 -9.63
N MET A 456 -13.13 -9.54 -8.42
CA MET A 456 -14.56 -9.32 -8.20
C MET A 456 -15.05 -8.06 -8.91
N LEU A 457 -14.34 -6.94 -8.76
CA LEU A 457 -14.66 -5.68 -9.45
C LEU A 457 -14.61 -5.84 -10.98
N LYS A 458 -13.57 -6.52 -11.49
CA LYS A 458 -13.43 -6.79 -12.94
C LYS A 458 -14.55 -7.70 -13.47
N ALA A 459 -15.06 -8.61 -12.65
CA ALA A 459 -16.15 -9.52 -12.97
C ALA A 459 -17.54 -8.87 -12.79
N GLY A 460 -17.63 -7.59 -12.43
CA GLY A 460 -18.89 -6.91 -12.17
C GLY A 460 -19.65 -7.43 -10.93
N ILE A 461 -18.91 -7.97 -9.94
CA ILE A 461 -19.51 -8.47 -8.70
C ILE A 461 -19.42 -7.37 -7.64
N ASP A 462 -20.56 -7.02 -7.06
CA ASP A 462 -20.62 -6.00 -6.03
C ASP A 462 -19.88 -6.43 -4.76
N CYS A 463 -18.92 -5.59 -4.36
CA CYS A 463 -18.10 -5.77 -3.17
C CYS A 463 -18.58 -4.94 -1.97
N VAL A 464 -19.52 -4.01 -2.18
CA VAL A 464 -19.85 -2.95 -1.22
C VAL A 464 -21.18 -3.21 -0.52
N SER A 465 -22.22 -3.57 -1.24
CA SER A 465 -23.61 -3.57 -0.75
C SER A 465 -24.00 -4.81 0.04
N VAL A 466 -23.39 -5.97 -0.22
CA VAL A 466 -23.79 -7.23 0.41
C VAL A 466 -22.61 -7.88 1.13
N ALA A 467 -22.55 -7.65 2.46
CA ALA A 467 -21.82 -8.47 3.42
C ALA A 467 -20.34 -8.74 3.12
N LYS A 468 -19.52 -7.67 2.97
CA LYS A 468 -18.03 -7.75 3.06
C LYS A 468 -17.44 -9.02 2.41
N ARG A 469 -17.77 -9.28 1.14
CA ARG A 469 -17.22 -10.39 0.37
C ARG A 469 -15.72 -10.19 0.11
N GLY A 470 -14.96 -11.25 0.06
CA GLY A 470 -13.54 -11.23 -0.22
C GLY A 470 -13.00 -12.64 -0.31
N TYR A 471 -11.68 -12.82 -0.19
CA TYR A 471 -11.03 -14.13 -0.32
C TYR A 471 -11.66 -15.22 0.57
N HIS A 472 -12.06 -14.86 1.80
CA HIS A 472 -12.70 -15.83 2.72
C HIS A 472 -14.06 -16.35 2.21
N SER A 473 -14.69 -15.69 1.24
CA SER A 473 -15.93 -16.17 0.63
C SER A 473 -15.72 -17.43 -0.23
N PHE A 474 -14.54 -17.63 -0.82
CA PHE A 474 -14.19 -18.89 -1.49
C PHE A 474 -14.24 -20.08 -0.52
N ARG A 475 -13.71 -19.90 0.69
CA ARG A 475 -13.77 -20.93 1.73
C ARG A 475 -15.22 -21.23 2.13
N ARG A 476 -16.11 -20.22 2.15
CA ARG A 476 -17.54 -20.45 2.41
C ARG A 476 -18.20 -21.23 1.28
N SER A 477 -17.92 -20.85 0.02
CA SER A 477 -18.42 -21.60 -1.14
C SER A 477 -17.92 -23.05 -1.12
N PHE A 478 -16.65 -23.27 -0.79
CA PHE A 478 -16.08 -24.60 -0.67
C PHE A 478 -16.79 -25.42 0.43
N GLY A 479 -16.99 -24.84 1.62
CA GLY A 479 -17.72 -25.52 2.70
C GLY A 479 -19.18 -25.80 2.37
N ALA A 480 -19.86 -24.85 1.71
CA ALA A 480 -21.25 -25.06 1.27
C ALA A 480 -21.34 -26.20 0.22
N ARG A 481 -20.41 -26.27 -0.74
CA ARG A 481 -20.36 -27.37 -1.72
C ARG A 481 -20.18 -28.73 -1.06
N LEU A 482 -19.26 -28.82 -0.08
CA LEU A 482 -19.04 -30.09 0.63
C LEU A 482 -20.31 -30.54 1.38
N LEU A 483 -21.03 -29.62 2.02
CA LEU A 483 -22.31 -29.95 2.68
C LEU A 483 -23.37 -30.38 1.67
N GLN A 484 -23.47 -29.69 0.53
CA GLN A 484 -24.39 -30.08 -0.56
C GLN A 484 -24.06 -31.47 -1.14
N SER A 485 -22.80 -31.88 -1.04
CA SER A 485 -22.32 -33.23 -1.39
C SER A 485 -22.44 -34.22 -0.23
N GLU A 486 -23.23 -33.90 0.80
CA GLU A 486 -23.54 -34.74 1.95
C GLU A 486 -22.31 -35.14 2.80
N VAL A 487 -21.22 -34.35 2.73
CA VAL A 487 -20.03 -34.55 3.59
C VAL A 487 -20.41 -34.24 5.04
N PRO A 488 -20.16 -35.15 6.00
CA PRO A 488 -20.44 -34.90 7.41
C PRO A 488 -19.77 -33.64 7.97
N LEU A 489 -20.46 -32.95 8.88
CA LEU A 489 -19.99 -31.68 9.44
C LEU A 489 -18.62 -31.81 10.15
N GLU A 490 -18.38 -32.96 10.79
CA GLU A 490 -17.12 -33.28 11.44
C GLU A 490 -15.98 -33.34 10.42
N MET A 491 -16.18 -34.04 9.32
CA MET A 491 -15.21 -34.16 8.23
C MET A 491 -14.97 -32.79 7.57
N LEU A 492 -16.05 -32.00 7.34
CA LEU A 492 -15.94 -30.63 6.88
C LEU A 492 -15.08 -29.79 7.84
N SER A 493 -15.32 -29.92 9.15
CA SER A 493 -14.59 -29.19 10.17
C SER A 493 -13.10 -29.56 10.17
N GLU A 494 -12.78 -30.82 9.97
CA GLU A 494 -11.41 -31.33 9.85
C GLU A 494 -10.73 -30.83 8.58
N LEU A 495 -11.34 -30.97 7.41
CA LEU A 495 -10.84 -30.49 6.12
C LEU A 495 -10.57 -28.98 6.13
N LEU A 496 -11.42 -28.22 6.80
CA LEU A 496 -11.22 -26.79 6.97
C LEU A 496 -10.24 -26.45 8.12
N GLY A 497 -9.84 -27.39 8.98
CA GLY A 497 -8.98 -27.18 10.13
C GLY A 497 -9.62 -26.25 11.17
N HIS A 498 -10.88 -26.47 11.48
CA HIS A 498 -11.56 -25.77 12.58
C HIS A 498 -11.13 -26.37 13.91
N SER A 499 -10.91 -25.51 14.92
CA SER A 499 -10.61 -25.94 16.28
C SER A 499 -11.87 -26.28 17.08
N ASN A 500 -13.05 -25.77 16.62
CA ASN A 500 -14.35 -25.98 17.24
C ASN A 500 -15.39 -26.17 16.13
N LEU A 501 -16.28 -27.13 16.31
CA LEU A 501 -17.42 -27.41 15.39
C LEU A 501 -18.34 -26.20 15.21
N ASP A 502 -18.48 -25.35 16.24
CA ASP A 502 -19.24 -24.08 16.13
C ASP A 502 -18.74 -23.17 15.00
N SER A 503 -17.46 -23.28 14.64
CA SER A 503 -16.92 -22.55 13.49
C SER A 503 -17.47 -23.04 12.15
N SER A 504 -18.07 -24.21 12.11
CA SER A 504 -18.71 -24.80 10.92
C SER A 504 -20.22 -24.51 10.85
N LYS A 505 -20.87 -24.10 11.95
CA LYS A 505 -22.31 -23.74 11.98
C LYS A 505 -22.73 -22.71 10.92
N PRO A 506 -21.92 -21.67 10.58
CA PRO A 506 -22.29 -20.74 9.53
C PRO A 506 -22.50 -21.37 8.15
N TYR A 507 -21.95 -22.56 7.88
CA TYR A 507 -22.17 -23.27 6.61
C TYR A 507 -23.53 -23.96 6.59
N LEU A 508 -23.99 -24.49 7.75
CA LEU A 508 -25.32 -25.08 7.86
C LEU A 508 -26.42 -24.07 7.51
N SER A 509 -26.28 -22.82 7.94
CA SER A 509 -27.26 -21.77 7.65
C SER A 509 -27.33 -21.35 6.18
N THR A 510 -26.42 -21.83 5.32
CA THR A 510 -26.44 -21.64 3.86
C THR A 510 -26.90 -22.87 3.10
N ASP A 511 -27.18 -23.97 3.80
CA ASP A 511 -27.73 -25.20 3.23
C ASP A 511 -29.25 -25.22 3.33
N ASP A 512 -29.91 -24.46 2.44
CA ASP A 512 -31.37 -24.37 2.37
C ASP A 512 -32.04 -25.76 2.15
N LYS A 513 -31.39 -26.67 1.43
CA LYS A 513 -31.91 -27.99 1.13
C LYS A 513 -31.91 -28.87 2.39
N GLY A 514 -30.77 -28.96 3.09
CA GLY A 514 -30.67 -29.67 4.35
C GLY A 514 -31.55 -29.08 5.45
N MET A 515 -31.61 -27.74 5.53
CA MET A 515 -32.50 -27.04 6.47
C MET A 515 -33.98 -27.34 6.21
N ARG A 516 -34.43 -27.37 4.95
CA ARG A 516 -35.81 -27.73 4.59
C ARG A 516 -36.09 -29.20 4.88
N ALA A 517 -35.14 -30.11 4.69
CA ALA A 517 -35.30 -31.52 5.01
C ALA A 517 -35.46 -31.77 6.52
N CYS A 518 -34.84 -30.91 7.36
CA CYS A 518 -34.95 -30.94 8.82
C CYS A 518 -36.17 -30.14 9.36
N ALA A 519 -36.88 -29.39 8.48
CA ALA A 519 -38.03 -28.63 8.90
C ALA A 519 -39.16 -29.55 9.32
N ILE A 520 -39.71 -29.36 10.50
CA ILE A 520 -40.89 -30.06 10.97
C ILE A 520 -42.05 -29.59 10.08
N GLY A 521 -42.70 -30.53 9.40
CA GLY A 521 -43.87 -30.22 8.58
C GLY A 521 -44.97 -29.65 9.45
N LEU A 522 -45.55 -28.55 9.01
CA LEU A 522 -46.73 -27.93 9.63
C LEU A 522 -48.04 -28.56 9.15
N SER A 523 -47.96 -29.74 8.53
CA SER A 523 -49.15 -30.48 8.06
C SER A 523 -50.01 -30.85 9.28
N GLY A 524 -51.22 -30.30 9.34
CA GLY A 524 -52.17 -30.50 10.46
C GLY A 524 -52.17 -29.36 11.50
N ILE A 525 -51.37 -28.30 11.32
CA ILE A 525 -51.45 -27.10 12.14
C ILE A 525 -52.16 -26.01 11.31
N GLU A 526 -53.41 -25.69 11.66
CA GLU A 526 -54.13 -24.54 11.08
C GLU A 526 -53.59 -23.26 11.76
N ALA A 527 -52.97 -22.36 10.97
CA ALA A 527 -52.58 -21.04 11.45
C ALA A 527 -53.84 -20.20 11.66
N LYS A 528 -54.19 -19.83 12.87
CA LYS A 528 -55.26 -18.88 13.15
C LYS A 528 -54.88 -17.50 12.69
N ALA A 529 -55.73 -16.87 11.89
CA ALA A 529 -55.53 -15.51 11.41
C ALA A 529 -55.41 -14.55 12.59
N GLY A 530 -54.24 -13.90 12.74
CA GLY A 530 -53.93 -12.93 13.82
C GLY A 530 -52.85 -13.34 14.83
N GLU A 531 -52.40 -14.60 14.85
CA GLU A 531 -51.33 -15.05 15.79
C GLU A 531 -49.89 -14.83 15.28
N LEU A 532 -49.70 -14.51 13.99
CA LEU A 532 -48.40 -14.14 13.43
C LEU A 532 -48.31 -12.61 13.30
N ARG A 533 -47.98 -11.93 14.37
CA ARG A 533 -47.46 -10.55 14.32
C ARG A 533 -45.94 -10.63 14.25
N TRP A 534 -45.41 -10.23 13.13
CA TRP A 534 -43.94 -10.01 12.91
C TRP A 534 -43.51 -8.68 13.46
#